data_1b685e00f3d686600246f7b36d55bf8d
#
_entry.id   1b685e00f3d686600246f7b36d55bf8d
#
_cell.length_a   1.000
_cell.length_b   1.000
_cell.length_c   1.000
_cell.angle_alpha   90.00
_cell.angle_beta   90.00
_cell.angle_gamma   90.00
#
_symmetry.space_group_name_H-M   'P 1'
#
loop_
_entity.id
_entity.type
_entity.pdbx_description
1 polymer ?
#
loop_
_entity_poly.entity_id
_entity_poly.type
_entity_poly.pdbx_seq_one_letter_code
_entity_poly.pdbx_strand_id
1 'polypeptide(L)'
;AYGGRGGTKSHFYAELLILTCFSRKTRAACIREVQVTIKDSVRQLLVDKIQKFKLGGFFTVTEREISGNNGSLIVFRGMQSYNAENIKSLEDFDVAWVEEAQTLSSHSLKLLRPTIRKESSELWFSWNPRHDTDAVDAFFRGGSQRRGMISVEVNHTDNPWFPEVLKIEMEDDYQDDPEMADHVWGGGYQIITEGSYYARHMLKAEQDGHVGYFPYIPELPVHTAWDIGVDDYSAVWFIQEDGLEARILDYYELSGGGIEDIVNDTFPELNPDPALSVAGLVEIGREF
;
A
#
# COMPACT_ATOMS: atom_id res chain seq x y z
N ALA A 1 3.79 14.67 -3.54
CA ALA A 1 4.04 14.91 -2.13
C ALA A 1 3.47 13.77 -1.31
N TYR A 2 4.20 13.33 -0.30
CA TYR A 2 3.81 12.25 0.60
C TYR A 2 4.00 12.69 2.07
N GLY A 3 3.49 11.91 3.01
CA GLY A 3 3.62 12.16 4.45
C GLY A 3 2.32 11.89 5.20
N GLY A 4 2.32 12.13 6.51
CA GLY A 4 1.19 11.87 7.39
C GLY A 4 -0.02 12.80 7.19
N ARG A 5 -1.05 12.54 7.99
CA ARG A 5 -2.26 13.37 8.06
C ARG A 5 -1.91 14.78 8.54
N GLY A 6 -2.69 15.77 8.13
CA GLY A 6 -2.50 17.16 8.56
C GLY A 6 -1.46 17.97 7.81
N GLY A 7 -0.66 17.36 6.91
CA GLY A 7 0.35 18.03 6.10
C GLY A 7 -0.19 18.89 4.94
N THR A 8 -1.50 19.08 4.82
CA THR A 8 -2.16 19.93 3.81
C THR A 8 -1.92 19.55 2.33
N LYS A 9 -1.38 18.39 2.03
CA LYS A 9 -1.05 17.95 0.66
C LYS A 9 -2.19 18.12 -0.35
N SER A 10 -3.37 17.59 -0.04
CA SER A 10 -4.55 17.69 -0.92
C SER A 10 -5.03 19.13 -1.06
N HIS A 11 -4.95 19.94 0.01
CA HIS A 11 -5.28 21.37 -0.03
C HIS A 11 -4.35 22.16 -0.95
N PHE A 12 -3.05 21.86 -0.90
CA PHE A 12 -2.05 22.47 -1.77
C PHE A 12 -2.32 22.17 -3.25
N TYR A 13 -2.52 20.89 -3.59
CA TYR A 13 -2.78 20.52 -4.99
C TYR A 13 -4.12 21.06 -5.49
N ALA A 14 -5.14 21.11 -4.64
CA ALA A 14 -6.42 21.72 -5.01
C ALA A 14 -6.29 23.24 -5.29
N GLU A 15 -5.57 23.98 -4.46
CA GLU A 15 -5.30 25.40 -4.69
C GLU A 15 -4.46 25.62 -5.95
N LEU A 16 -3.38 24.84 -6.12
CA LEU A 16 -2.53 24.91 -7.29
C LEU A 16 -3.32 24.65 -8.58
N LEU A 17 -4.21 23.63 -8.57
CA LEU A 17 -5.03 23.28 -9.72
C LEU A 17 -6.01 24.39 -10.09
N ILE A 18 -6.75 24.93 -9.12
CA ILE A 18 -7.69 26.04 -9.35
C ILE A 18 -6.97 27.28 -9.89
N LEU A 19 -5.84 27.65 -9.29
CA LEU A 19 -5.06 28.82 -9.75
C LEU A 19 -4.45 28.59 -11.13
N THR A 20 -3.99 27.38 -11.44
CA THR A 20 -3.49 27.02 -12.77
C THR A 20 -4.60 27.11 -13.82
N CYS A 21 -5.78 26.54 -13.55
CA CYS A 21 -6.94 26.64 -14.44
C CYS A 21 -7.46 28.08 -14.61
N PHE A 22 -7.32 28.91 -13.59
CA PHE A 22 -7.67 30.33 -13.67
C PHE A 22 -6.67 31.13 -14.51
N SER A 23 -5.38 30.90 -14.33
CA SER A 23 -4.32 31.67 -15.00
C SER A 23 -4.13 31.31 -16.47
N ARG A 24 -4.38 30.06 -16.85
CA ARG A 24 -4.24 29.56 -18.23
C ARG A 24 -5.27 28.48 -18.52
N LYS A 25 -5.67 28.37 -19.82
CA LYS A 25 -6.51 27.26 -20.26
C LYS A 25 -5.81 25.93 -19.96
N THR A 26 -6.42 25.10 -19.12
CA THR A 26 -5.86 23.86 -18.61
C THR A 26 -6.91 22.76 -18.62
N ARG A 27 -6.57 21.59 -19.16
CA ARG A 27 -7.37 20.37 -19.02
C ARG A 27 -6.75 19.51 -17.93
N ALA A 28 -7.47 19.25 -16.87
CA ALA A 28 -6.98 18.50 -15.73
C ALA A 28 -7.88 17.32 -15.39
N ALA A 29 -7.29 16.20 -15.00
CA ALA A 29 -7.98 15.04 -14.47
C ALA A 29 -7.61 14.84 -13.00
N CYS A 30 -8.60 14.85 -12.11
CA CYS A 30 -8.45 14.37 -10.75
C CYS A 30 -8.74 12.87 -10.74
N ILE A 31 -7.83 12.10 -10.18
CA ILE A 31 -7.79 10.64 -10.33
C ILE A 31 -7.69 9.98 -8.95
N ARG A 32 -8.45 8.89 -8.75
CA ARG A 32 -8.26 7.88 -7.70
C ARG A 32 -8.36 6.48 -8.31
N GLU A 33 -7.97 5.44 -7.60
CA GLU A 33 -8.21 4.07 -8.05
C GLU A 33 -9.71 3.81 -8.19
N VAL A 34 -10.51 4.14 -7.18
CA VAL A 34 -11.97 3.97 -7.17
C VAL A 34 -12.68 5.31 -7.38
N GLN A 35 -13.57 5.37 -8.36
CA GLN A 35 -14.23 6.63 -8.77
C GLN A 35 -15.23 7.18 -7.73
N VAL A 36 -15.92 6.30 -6.99
CA VAL A 36 -17.02 6.73 -6.10
C VAL A 36 -16.54 7.72 -5.05
N THR A 37 -15.37 7.50 -4.47
CA THR A 37 -14.83 8.34 -3.39
C THR A 37 -14.28 9.69 -3.85
N ILE A 38 -13.94 9.85 -5.14
CA ILE A 38 -13.33 11.08 -5.65
C ILE A 38 -14.35 12.21 -5.80
N LYS A 39 -15.61 11.87 -6.12
CA LYS A 39 -16.66 12.87 -6.38
C LYS A 39 -16.99 13.67 -5.13
N ASP A 40 -17.00 13.04 -3.98
CA ASP A 40 -17.44 13.68 -2.75
C ASP A 40 -16.32 14.46 -2.05
N SER A 41 -15.08 13.96 -2.06
CA SER A 41 -13.97 14.59 -1.33
C SER A 41 -13.19 15.60 -2.18
N VAL A 42 -12.62 15.18 -3.33
CA VAL A 42 -11.77 16.06 -4.15
C VAL A 42 -12.58 17.17 -4.81
N ARG A 43 -13.76 16.80 -5.33
CA ARG A 43 -14.65 17.79 -5.96
C ARG A 43 -15.09 18.87 -4.96
N GLN A 44 -15.51 18.46 -3.75
CA GLN A 44 -15.91 19.41 -2.71
C GLN A 44 -14.74 20.32 -2.32
N LEU A 45 -13.54 19.74 -2.15
CA LEU A 45 -12.34 20.51 -1.85
C LEU A 45 -12.04 21.58 -2.91
N LEU A 46 -12.18 21.24 -4.20
CA LEU A 46 -12.00 22.21 -5.29
C LEU A 46 -13.07 23.31 -5.26
N VAL A 47 -14.33 22.96 -4.95
CA VAL A 47 -15.41 23.93 -4.79
C VAL A 47 -15.12 24.90 -3.65
N ASP A 48 -14.66 24.40 -2.52
CA ASP A 48 -14.26 25.22 -1.38
C ASP A 48 -13.13 26.19 -1.73
N LYS A 49 -12.16 25.73 -2.56
CA LYS A 49 -11.08 26.61 -3.04
C LYS A 49 -11.59 27.68 -4.02
N ILE A 50 -12.52 27.33 -4.91
CA ILE A 50 -13.18 28.32 -5.80
C ILE A 50 -13.89 29.39 -4.97
N GLN A 51 -14.59 29.00 -3.90
CA GLN A 51 -15.26 29.92 -2.99
C GLN A 51 -14.24 30.79 -2.20
N LYS A 52 -13.20 30.15 -1.63
CA LYS A 52 -12.12 30.82 -0.90
C LYS A 52 -11.48 31.92 -1.73
N PHE A 53 -11.22 31.66 -3.00
CA PHE A 53 -10.63 32.65 -3.93
C PHE A 53 -11.64 33.57 -4.61
N LYS A 54 -12.93 33.44 -4.28
CA LYS A 54 -14.02 34.24 -4.88
C LYS A 54 -14.10 34.10 -6.41
N LEU A 55 -13.80 32.91 -6.94
CA LEU A 55 -13.76 32.62 -8.36
C LEU A 55 -15.07 32.00 -8.91
N GLY A 56 -16.18 32.05 -8.16
CA GLY A 56 -17.48 31.53 -8.58
C GLY A 56 -18.06 32.13 -9.86
N GLY A 57 -17.69 33.36 -10.20
CA GLY A 57 -18.06 33.98 -11.48
C GLY A 57 -17.22 33.49 -12.67
N PHE A 58 -16.11 32.82 -12.43
CA PHE A 58 -15.23 32.29 -13.47
C PHE A 58 -15.45 30.80 -13.72
N PHE A 59 -15.71 30.00 -12.66
CA PHE A 59 -15.91 28.58 -12.76
C PHE A 59 -17.39 28.18 -12.70
N THR A 60 -17.77 27.28 -13.58
CA THR A 60 -19.07 26.56 -13.54
C THR A 60 -18.84 25.18 -13.02
N VAL A 61 -19.53 24.82 -11.93
CA VAL A 61 -19.40 23.52 -11.24
C VAL A 61 -20.62 22.65 -11.55
N THR A 62 -20.37 21.44 -12.05
CA THR A 62 -21.40 20.43 -12.26
C THR A 62 -21.07 19.16 -11.45
N GLU A 63 -21.93 18.14 -11.48
CA GLU A 63 -21.63 16.86 -10.84
C GLU A 63 -20.44 16.11 -11.47
N ARG A 64 -20.17 16.35 -12.75
CA ARG A 64 -19.20 15.57 -13.54
C ARG A 64 -17.88 16.29 -13.77
N GLU A 65 -17.92 17.64 -13.77
CA GLU A 65 -16.78 18.46 -14.16
C GLU A 65 -16.86 19.88 -13.60
N ILE A 66 -15.73 20.56 -13.59
CA ILE A 66 -15.61 21.99 -13.32
C ILE A 66 -15.02 22.63 -14.56
N SER A 67 -15.70 23.62 -15.13
CA SER A 67 -15.25 24.35 -16.33
C SER A 67 -14.99 25.81 -16.03
N GLY A 68 -13.92 26.36 -16.61
CA GLY A 68 -13.57 27.77 -16.52
C GLY A 68 -13.94 28.54 -17.77
N ASN A 69 -14.26 29.84 -17.65
CA ASN A 69 -14.65 30.74 -18.76
C ASN A 69 -13.56 30.85 -19.85
N ASN A 70 -12.30 30.52 -19.53
CA ASN A 70 -11.20 30.49 -20.49
C ASN A 70 -11.09 29.14 -21.24
N GLY A 71 -12.04 28.22 -21.05
CA GLY A 71 -12.05 26.89 -21.62
C GLY A 71 -11.23 25.86 -20.83
N SER A 72 -10.85 26.17 -19.60
CA SER A 72 -10.30 25.17 -18.67
C SER A 72 -11.35 24.13 -18.29
N LEU A 73 -10.90 22.89 -18.03
CA LEU A 73 -11.75 21.77 -17.71
C LEU A 73 -11.09 20.88 -16.67
N ILE A 74 -11.78 20.58 -15.58
CA ILE A 74 -11.36 19.61 -14.58
C ILE A 74 -12.39 18.48 -14.57
N VAL A 75 -11.94 17.24 -14.76
CA VAL A 75 -12.77 16.03 -14.72
C VAL A 75 -12.34 15.08 -13.61
N PHE A 76 -13.26 14.22 -13.17
CA PHE A 76 -13.04 13.26 -12.11
C PHE A 76 -13.08 11.83 -12.66
N ARG A 77 -12.07 11.01 -12.40
CA ARG A 77 -11.92 9.67 -12.99
C ARG A 77 -11.44 8.64 -11.98
N GLY A 78 -12.01 7.42 -12.07
CA GLY A 78 -11.53 6.25 -11.35
C GLY A 78 -10.74 5.34 -12.27
N MET A 79 -9.57 4.89 -11.84
CA MET A 79 -8.68 4.07 -12.68
C MET A 79 -9.17 2.63 -12.88
N GLN A 80 -9.92 2.05 -11.94
CA GLN A 80 -10.44 0.68 -12.07
C GLN A 80 -11.28 0.45 -13.34
N SER A 81 -11.92 1.50 -13.85
CA SER A 81 -12.73 1.42 -15.08
C SER A 81 -11.93 1.61 -16.38
N TYR A 82 -10.63 1.90 -16.27
CA TYR A 82 -9.78 2.16 -17.43
C TYR A 82 -9.01 0.91 -17.85
N ASN A 83 -9.00 0.68 -19.17
CA ASN A 83 -8.12 -0.26 -19.85
C ASN A 83 -7.21 0.51 -20.83
N ALA A 84 -6.33 -0.21 -21.53
CA ALA A 84 -5.39 0.39 -22.48
C ALA A 84 -6.06 1.16 -23.64
N GLU A 85 -7.34 0.91 -23.91
CA GLU A 85 -8.07 1.57 -25.01
C GLU A 85 -8.74 2.86 -24.54
N ASN A 86 -9.46 2.82 -23.41
CA ASN A 86 -10.26 3.97 -22.97
C ASN A 86 -9.44 5.03 -22.22
N ILE A 87 -8.27 4.67 -21.65
CA ILE A 87 -7.38 5.62 -21.00
C ILE A 87 -6.82 6.69 -21.97
N LYS A 88 -6.78 6.39 -23.27
CA LYS A 88 -6.36 7.34 -24.32
C LYS A 88 -7.14 8.64 -24.31
N SER A 89 -8.35 8.65 -23.73
CA SER A 89 -9.14 9.88 -23.56
C SER A 89 -8.45 10.95 -22.71
N LEU A 90 -7.39 10.58 -21.96
CA LEU A 90 -6.59 11.47 -21.13
C LEU A 90 -5.32 12.00 -21.82
N GLU A 91 -5.05 11.64 -23.07
CA GLU A 91 -3.79 12.01 -23.78
C GLU A 91 -3.56 13.52 -23.87
N ASP A 92 -4.63 14.30 -24.08
CA ASP A 92 -4.58 15.75 -24.26
C ASP A 92 -4.65 16.54 -22.95
N PHE A 93 -4.54 15.88 -21.81
CA PHE A 93 -4.61 16.56 -20.53
C PHE A 93 -3.27 17.20 -20.16
N ASP A 94 -3.32 18.40 -19.62
CA ASP A 94 -2.16 19.16 -19.15
C ASP A 94 -1.70 18.69 -17.77
N VAL A 95 -2.66 18.27 -16.93
CA VAL A 95 -2.40 17.82 -15.55
C VAL A 95 -3.22 16.58 -15.25
N ALA A 96 -2.62 15.61 -14.61
CA ALA A 96 -3.34 14.54 -13.92
C ALA A 96 -2.90 14.48 -12.46
N TRP A 97 -3.84 14.77 -11.55
CA TRP A 97 -3.61 14.68 -10.11
C TRP A 97 -4.23 13.41 -9.55
N VAL A 98 -3.35 12.51 -9.08
CA VAL A 98 -3.73 11.27 -8.39
C VAL A 98 -3.74 11.57 -6.89
N GLU A 99 -4.92 11.52 -6.31
CA GLU A 99 -5.16 11.74 -4.89
C GLU A 99 -5.40 10.40 -4.20
N GLU A 100 -4.93 10.25 -2.95
CA GLU A 100 -4.84 8.96 -2.25
C GLU A 100 -4.09 7.90 -3.07
N ALA A 101 -2.96 8.29 -3.62
CA ALA A 101 -2.22 7.47 -4.58
C ALA A 101 -1.63 6.18 -3.96
N GLN A 102 -1.62 6.01 -2.64
CA GLN A 102 -1.26 4.74 -1.98
C GLN A 102 -2.18 3.59 -2.38
N THR A 103 -3.41 3.89 -2.81
CA THR A 103 -4.35 2.87 -3.29
C THR A 103 -4.20 2.51 -4.75
N LEU A 104 -3.37 3.27 -5.50
CA LEU A 104 -3.22 3.09 -6.95
C LEU A 104 -2.50 1.77 -7.26
N SER A 105 -3.12 0.92 -8.06
CA SER A 105 -2.51 -0.35 -8.46
C SER A 105 -1.30 -0.14 -9.38
N SER A 106 -0.37 -1.11 -9.38
CA SER A 106 0.76 -1.12 -10.32
C SER A 106 0.31 -1.09 -11.78
N HIS A 107 -0.83 -1.72 -12.09
CA HIS A 107 -1.42 -1.71 -13.41
C HIS A 107 -1.88 -0.30 -13.80
N SER A 108 -2.67 0.35 -12.92
CA SER A 108 -3.16 1.71 -13.14
C SER A 108 -2.03 2.72 -13.30
N LEU A 109 -0.98 2.63 -12.47
CA LEU A 109 0.19 3.50 -12.57
C LEU A 109 0.95 3.30 -13.90
N LYS A 110 1.10 2.04 -14.36
CA LYS A 110 1.74 1.71 -15.64
C LYS A 110 0.95 2.22 -16.85
N LEU A 111 -0.38 2.24 -16.78
CA LEU A 111 -1.24 2.79 -17.82
C LEU A 111 -1.24 4.32 -17.85
N LEU A 112 -1.37 4.96 -16.69
CA LEU A 112 -1.52 6.41 -16.57
C LEU A 112 -0.28 7.17 -17.03
N ARG A 113 0.91 6.73 -16.61
CA ARG A 113 2.16 7.45 -16.87
C ARG A 113 2.46 7.74 -18.34
N PRO A 114 2.37 6.77 -19.27
CA PRO A 114 2.61 7.03 -20.68
C PRO A 114 1.42 7.73 -21.37
N THR A 115 0.26 7.81 -20.72
CA THR A 115 -0.93 8.44 -21.30
C THR A 115 -0.88 9.95 -21.20
N ILE A 116 -0.43 10.50 -20.07
CA ILE A 116 -0.24 11.93 -19.90
C ILE A 116 1.07 12.31 -20.57
N ARG A 117 0.99 12.74 -21.83
CA ARG A 117 2.15 12.90 -22.72
C ARG A 117 2.15 14.18 -23.56
N LYS A 118 1.20 15.07 -23.30
CA LYS A 118 1.20 16.40 -23.90
C LYS A 118 2.48 17.14 -23.50
N GLU A 119 3.03 17.95 -24.38
CA GLU A 119 4.21 18.77 -24.07
C GLU A 119 3.96 19.63 -22.82
N SER A 120 4.88 19.59 -21.88
CA SER A 120 4.77 20.27 -20.57
C SER A 120 3.63 19.80 -19.69
N SER A 121 3.08 18.60 -19.94
CA SER A 121 2.10 17.99 -19.03
C SER A 121 2.75 17.48 -17.75
N GLU A 122 1.97 17.44 -16.68
CA GLU A 122 2.44 17.08 -15.35
C GLU A 122 1.57 15.98 -14.72
N LEU A 123 2.22 15.08 -13.99
CA LEU A 123 1.57 14.09 -13.14
C LEU A 123 1.82 14.48 -11.69
N TRP A 124 0.76 14.73 -10.93
CA TRP A 124 0.82 15.07 -9.52
C TRP A 124 0.31 13.90 -8.69
N PHE A 125 0.97 13.61 -7.59
CA PHE A 125 0.61 12.54 -6.67
C PHE A 125 0.60 13.07 -5.24
N SER A 126 -0.49 12.77 -4.52
CA SER A 126 -0.59 13.02 -3.08
C SER A 126 -0.99 11.73 -2.38
N TRP A 127 -0.18 11.31 -1.37
CA TRP A 127 -0.47 10.09 -0.63
C TRP A 127 0.07 10.16 0.80
N ASN A 128 -0.54 9.33 1.66
CA ASN A 128 0.05 8.93 2.92
C ASN A 128 0.72 7.57 2.69
N PRO A 129 2.01 7.39 2.99
CA PRO A 129 2.66 6.10 2.86
C PRO A 129 1.92 5.04 3.66
N ARG A 130 1.66 3.88 3.06
CA ARG A 130 1.03 2.75 3.74
C ARG A 130 1.99 1.57 3.80
N HIS A 131 2.45 1.10 2.63
CA HIS A 131 3.46 0.06 2.52
C HIS A 131 4.55 0.51 1.54
N ASP A 132 5.79 0.12 1.77
CA ASP A 132 6.91 0.37 0.85
C ASP A 132 6.72 -0.34 -0.50
N THR A 133 5.90 -1.40 -0.53
CA THR A 133 5.50 -2.16 -1.72
C THR A 133 4.35 -1.51 -2.49
N ASP A 134 3.68 -0.49 -1.95
CA ASP A 134 2.64 0.24 -2.68
C ASP A 134 3.23 0.84 -3.97
N ALA A 135 2.52 0.70 -5.09
CA ALA A 135 3.04 1.03 -6.42
C ALA A 135 3.58 2.46 -6.53
N VAL A 136 2.92 3.42 -5.90
CA VAL A 136 3.35 4.82 -5.87
C VAL A 136 4.61 5.00 -5.02
N ASP A 137 4.67 4.33 -3.88
CA ASP A 137 5.79 4.44 -2.94
C ASP A 137 7.05 3.83 -3.54
N ALA A 138 6.98 2.59 -4.02
CA ALA A 138 8.06 1.93 -4.75
C ALA A 138 8.53 2.75 -5.96
N PHE A 139 7.62 3.46 -6.66
CA PHE A 139 7.96 4.29 -7.80
C PHE A 139 8.71 5.58 -7.42
N PHE A 140 8.29 6.26 -6.35
CA PHE A 140 8.86 7.56 -5.96
C PHE A 140 9.98 7.46 -4.92
N ARG A 141 9.97 6.44 -4.06
CA ARG A 141 10.92 6.26 -2.94
C ARG A 141 11.82 5.04 -3.09
N GLY A 142 11.54 4.14 -4.02
CA GLY A 142 12.30 2.90 -4.27
C GLY A 142 13.71 3.08 -4.89
N GLY A 143 14.34 4.24 -4.73
CA GLY A 143 15.75 4.49 -5.04
C GLY A 143 16.07 4.92 -6.47
N SER A 144 15.17 4.83 -7.44
CA SER A 144 15.40 5.26 -8.83
C SER A 144 14.91 6.68 -9.06
N GLN A 145 15.79 7.68 -8.92
CA GLN A 145 15.44 9.04 -9.34
C GLN A 145 15.29 9.13 -10.85
N ARG A 146 14.14 9.57 -11.31
CA ARG A 146 13.87 9.81 -12.73
C ARG A 146 14.01 11.28 -13.07
N ARG A 147 14.40 11.58 -14.32
CA ARG A 147 14.50 12.97 -14.78
C ARG A 147 13.15 13.68 -14.65
N GLY A 148 13.15 14.87 -14.06
CA GLY A 148 11.96 15.70 -13.87
C GLY A 148 11.04 15.25 -12.72
N MET A 149 11.44 14.26 -11.92
CA MET A 149 10.70 13.81 -10.75
C MET A 149 11.10 14.66 -9.54
N ILE A 150 10.09 15.15 -8.82
CA ILE A 150 10.23 15.85 -7.55
C ILE A 150 9.39 15.08 -6.52
N SER A 151 10.04 14.64 -5.44
CA SER A 151 9.38 13.99 -4.31
C SER A 151 9.65 14.81 -3.05
N VAL A 152 8.58 15.18 -2.34
CA VAL A 152 8.65 16.02 -1.14
C VAL A 152 7.83 15.37 -0.06
N GLU A 153 8.44 15.22 1.11
CA GLU A 153 7.74 14.83 2.33
C GLU A 153 7.10 16.06 2.96
N VAL A 154 5.84 15.92 3.40
CA VAL A 154 5.07 17.00 4.02
C VAL A 154 4.20 16.42 5.13
N ASN A 155 4.50 16.77 6.36
CA ASN A 155 3.83 16.29 7.56
C ASN A 155 3.08 17.42 8.29
N HIS A 156 2.38 17.09 9.37
CA HIS A 156 1.69 18.07 10.20
C HIS A 156 2.63 19.15 10.76
N THR A 157 3.90 18.83 11.01
CA THR A 157 4.94 19.77 11.48
C THR A 157 5.23 20.88 10.46
N ASP A 158 4.99 20.64 9.17
CA ASP A 158 5.16 21.62 8.10
C ASP A 158 3.92 22.51 7.93
N ASN A 159 2.84 22.24 8.68
CA ASN A 159 1.58 22.95 8.59
C ASN A 159 1.43 23.98 9.71
N PRO A 160 1.67 25.28 9.46
CA PRO A 160 1.53 26.32 10.49
C PRO A 160 0.08 26.57 10.92
N TRP A 161 -0.89 26.00 10.20
CA TRP A 161 -2.33 26.08 10.50
C TRP A 161 -2.89 24.77 11.02
N PHE A 162 -2.04 23.89 11.58
CA PHE A 162 -2.48 22.59 12.12
C PHE A 162 -3.51 22.82 13.23
N PRO A 163 -4.76 22.32 13.12
CA PRO A 163 -5.82 22.62 14.08
C PRO A 163 -5.54 22.01 15.44
N GLU A 164 -5.84 22.75 16.50
CA GLU A 164 -5.64 22.28 17.88
C GLU A 164 -6.41 21.00 18.18
N VAL A 165 -7.63 20.85 17.64
CA VAL A 165 -8.40 19.62 17.79
C VAL A 165 -7.68 18.39 17.22
N LEU A 166 -6.98 18.53 16.09
CA LEU A 166 -6.20 17.43 15.51
C LEU A 166 -4.90 17.20 16.27
N LYS A 167 -4.37 18.23 16.93
CA LYS A 167 -3.17 18.10 17.77
C LYS A 167 -3.47 17.27 19.01
N ILE A 168 -4.60 17.52 19.66
CA ILE A 168 -5.05 16.73 20.83
C ILE A 168 -5.25 15.27 20.40
N GLU A 169 -6.00 15.03 19.34
CA GLU A 169 -6.21 13.68 18.79
C GLU A 169 -4.88 12.95 18.50
N MET A 170 -3.94 13.65 17.87
CA MET A 170 -2.61 13.11 17.59
C MET A 170 -1.84 12.78 18.87
N GLU A 171 -1.89 13.64 19.88
CA GLU A 171 -1.21 13.43 21.16
C GLU A 171 -1.80 12.21 21.88
N ASP A 172 -3.12 12.02 21.84
CA ASP A 172 -3.81 10.84 22.38
C ASP A 172 -3.44 9.56 21.60
N ASP A 173 -3.44 9.60 20.25
CA ASP A 173 -3.01 8.48 19.41
C ASP A 173 -1.56 8.04 19.73
N TYR A 174 -0.65 9.00 19.93
CA TYR A 174 0.75 8.69 20.31
C TYR A 174 0.88 8.11 21.72
N GLN A 175 -0.04 8.36 22.62
CA GLN A 175 -0.08 7.72 23.95
C GLN A 175 -0.61 6.29 23.87
N ASP A 176 -1.63 6.06 23.02
CA ASP A 176 -2.31 4.78 22.92
C ASP A 176 -1.54 3.78 22.06
N ASP A 177 -1.10 4.18 20.87
CA ASP A 177 -0.37 3.35 19.91
C ASP A 177 0.65 4.19 19.12
N PRO A 178 1.88 4.37 19.64
CA PRO A 178 2.90 5.21 18.99
C PRO A 178 3.25 4.79 17.56
N GLU A 179 3.18 3.49 17.26
CA GLU A 179 3.53 2.97 15.93
C GLU A 179 2.45 3.29 14.90
N MET A 180 1.18 3.10 15.28
CA MET A 180 0.06 3.50 14.43
C MET A 180 -0.02 5.02 14.31
N ALA A 181 0.25 5.76 15.39
CA ALA A 181 0.30 7.22 15.36
C ALA A 181 1.38 7.75 14.41
N ASP A 182 2.56 7.12 14.37
CA ASP A 182 3.60 7.50 13.42
C ASP A 182 3.17 7.25 11.97
N HIS A 183 2.48 6.14 11.69
CA HIS A 183 1.89 5.91 10.37
C HIS A 183 0.89 7.00 10.00
N VAL A 184 -0.03 7.34 10.91
CA VAL A 184 -1.13 8.29 10.62
C VAL A 184 -0.61 9.73 10.50
N TRP A 185 0.22 10.18 11.45
CA TRP A 185 0.62 11.57 11.62
C TRP A 185 2.03 11.87 11.13
N GLY A 186 2.97 10.93 11.35
CA GLY A 186 4.37 11.05 10.96
C GLY A 186 4.65 10.67 9.50
N GLY A 187 3.75 9.95 8.85
CA GLY A 187 3.96 9.46 7.48
C GLY A 187 4.88 8.25 7.38
N GLY A 188 5.05 7.53 8.48
CA GLY A 188 5.66 6.21 8.53
C GLY A 188 4.83 5.16 7.79
N TYR A 189 5.43 4.00 7.54
CA TYR A 189 4.70 2.88 6.96
C TYR A 189 3.75 2.25 8.00
N GLN A 190 2.62 1.76 7.52
CA GLN A 190 1.71 1.01 8.35
C GLN A 190 2.36 -0.31 8.75
N ILE A 191 2.54 -0.51 10.03
CA ILE A 191 2.91 -1.81 10.57
C ILE A 191 1.65 -2.68 10.49
N ILE A 192 1.73 -3.81 9.79
CA ILE A 192 0.59 -4.71 9.59
C ILE A 192 0.23 -5.35 10.93
N THR A 193 -0.63 -4.67 11.69
CA THR A 193 -1.14 -5.15 12.98
C THR A 193 -2.63 -5.46 12.93
N GLU A 194 -3.40 -4.84 12.04
CA GLU A 194 -4.84 -5.13 11.91
C GLU A 194 -5.06 -6.52 11.31
N GLY A 195 -5.67 -7.38 12.11
CA GLY A 195 -6.00 -8.76 11.71
C GLY A 195 -4.91 -9.80 11.92
N SER A 196 -3.70 -9.42 12.32
CA SER A 196 -2.63 -10.35 12.66
C SER A 196 -2.44 -10.45 14.18
N TYR A 197 -2.76 -11.60 14.75
CA TYR A 197 -2.60 -11.86 16.20
C TYR A 197 -1.16 -11.71 16.68
N TYR A 198 -0.17 -11.87 15.80
CA TYR A 198 1.25 -11.96 16.16
C TYR A 198 2.14 -10.88 15.55
N ALA A 199 1.60 -9.89 14.81
CA ALA A 199 2.42 -8.91 14.11
C ALA A 199 3.41 -8.17 15.02
N ARG A 200 2.98 -7.68 16.18
CA ARG A 200 3.88 -7.02 17.15
C ARG A 200 4.96 -7.95 17.71
N HIS A 201 4.61 -9.21 17.95
CA HIS A 201 5.57 -10.21 18.43
C HIS A 201 6.59 -10.55 17.34
N MET A 202 6.15 -10.68 16.09
CA MET A 202 7.03 -10.91 14.94
C MET A 202 7.98 -9.74 14.71
N LEU A 203 7.47 -8.51 14.71
CA LEU A 203 8.30 -7.33 14.58
C LEU A 203 9.37 -7.24 15.69
N LYS A 204 8.97 -7.52 16.92
CA LYS A 204 9.92 -7.56 18.04
C LYS A 204 10.95 -8.66 17.85
N ALA A 205 10.55 -9.85 17.41
CA ALA A 205 11.45 -10.96 17.13
C ALA A 205 12.46 -10.59 16.02
N GLU A 206 12.03 -9.86 14.98
CA GLU A 206 12.94 -9.34 13.95
C GLU A 206 13.94 -8.32 14.54
N GLN A 207 13.47 -7.36 15.32
CA GLN A 207 14.31 -6.34 15.96
C GLN A 207 15.32 -6.95 16.94
N ASP A 208 14.91 -7.99 17.66
CA ASP A 208 15.76 -8.71 18.61
C ASP A 208 16.70 -9.70 17.90
N GLY A 209 16.63 -9.84 16.57
CA GLY A 209 17.46 -10.73 15.76
C GLY A 209 17.04 -12.22 15.85
N HIS A 210 15.81 -12.48 16.28
CA HIS A 210 15.25 -13.83 16.39
C HIS A 210 14.63 -14.34 15.07
N VAL A 211 14.54 -13.47 14.06
CA VAL A 211 14.12 -13.83 12.70
C VAL A 211 15.33 -13.71 11.77
N GLY A 212 15.71 -14.80 11.12
CA GLY A 212 16.87 -14.84 10.25
C GLY A 212 17.15 -16.27 9.76
N TYR A 213 18.30 -16.43 9.13
CA TYR A 213 18.75 -17.77 8.72
C TYR A 213 19.39 -18.49 9.90
N PHE A 214 18.80 -19.59 10.33
CA PHE A 214 19.34 -20.49 11.35
C PHE A 214 19.77 -21.80 10.66
N PRO A 215 21.07 -22.17 10.70
CA PRO A 215 21.52 -23.39 10.06
C PRO A 215 21.00 -24.62 10.80
N TYR A 216 20.65 -25.63 10.02
CA TYR A 216 20.36 -26.95 10.52
C TYR A 216 21.59 -27.55 11.27
N ILE A 217 21.36 -28.12 12.43
CA ILE A 217 22.40 -28.80 13.27
C ILE A 217 22.21 -30.30 13.15
N PRO A 218 23.12 -31.04 12.48
CA PRO A 218 22.96 -32.47 12.22
C PRO A 218 22.87 -33.35 13.46
N GLU A 219 23.41 -32.89 14.59
CA GLU A 219 23.46 -33.61 15.84
C GLU A 219 22.17 -33.49 16.67
N LEU A 220 21.28 -32.58 16.29
CA LEU A 220 20.02 -32.38 17.00
C LEU A 220 18.84 -32.98 16.20
N PRO A 221 17.87 -33.60 16.91
CA PRO A 221 16.68 -34.09 16.26
C PRO A 221 15.85 -32.94 15.65
N VAL A 222 15.16 -33.24 14.57
CA VAL A 222 14.15 -32.36 13.99
C VAL A 222 12.77 -32.81 14.44
N HIS A 223 12.07 -31.96 15.15
CA HIS A 223 10.68 -32.15 15.53
C HIS A 223 9.76 -31.54 14.47
N THR A 224 8.63 -32.19 14.22
CA THR A 224 7.61 -31.64 13.31
C THR A 224 6.32 -31.38 14.04
N ALA A 225 5.70 -30.20 13.79
CA ALA A 225 4.37 -29.87 14.26
C ALA A 225 3.43 -29.78 13.06
N TRP A 226 2.31 -30.47 13.12
CA TRP A 226 1.37 -30.62 12.02
C TRP A 226 0.03 -29.98 12.38
N ASP A 227 -0.46 -29.14 11.48
CA ASP A 227 -1.84 -28.66 11.46
C ASP A 227 -2.49 -29.20 10.18
N ILE A 228 -3.47 -30.09 10.34
CA ILE A 228 -4.06 -30.81 9.21
C ILE A 228 -5.47 -30.27 8.96
N GLY A 229 -5.64 -29.53 7.86
CA GLY A 229 -6.91 -29.05 7.36
C GLY A 229 -7.56 -30.06 6.39
N VAL A 230 -8.88 -30.13 6.41
CA VAL A 230 -9.66 -30.97 5.45
C VAL A 230 -10.17 -30.10 4.28
N ASP A 231 -10.64 -28.92 4.59
CA ASP A 231 -11.19 -27.94 3.62
C ASP A 231 -10.38 -26.64 3.54
N ASP A 232 -9.29 -26.56 4.30
CA ASP A 232 -8.36 -25.44 4.35
C ASP A 232 -6.91 -25.92 4.17
N TYR A 233 -5.94 -25.07 4.56
CA TYR A 233 -4.52 -25.43 4.41
C TYR A 233 -4.08 -26.43 5.49
N SER A 234 -3.31 -27.43 5.07
CA SER A 234 -2.49 -28.25 5.98
C SER A 234 -1.10 -27.66 6.05
N ALA A 235 -0.54 -27.56 7.25
CA ALA A 235 0.77 -26.97 7.51
C ALA A 235 1.69 -27.87 8.32
N VAL A 236 2.99 -27.82 8.00
CA VAL A 236 4.04 -28.56 8.74
C VAL A 236 5.17 -27.60 9.08
N TRP A 237 5.54 -27.57 10.35
CA TRP A 237 6.67 -26.83 10.87
C TRP A 237 7.82 -27.76 11.22
N PHE A 238 9.05 -27.38 10.88
CA PHE A 238 10.28 -28.12 11.22
C PHE A 238 11.03 -27.35 12.29
N ILE A 239 11.28 -28.03 13.43
CA ILE A 239 11.78 -27.38 14.64
C ILE A 239 12.98 -28.16 15.17
N GLN A 240 14.04 -27.47 15.57
CA GLN A 240 15.11 -28.04 16.39
C GLN A 240 15.16 -27.34 17.75
N GLU A 241 15.42 -28.08 18.79
CA GLU A 241 15.66 -27.55 20.14
C GLU A 241 17.14 -27.61 20.47
N ASP A 242 17.73 -26.47 20.84
CA ASP A 242 19.12 -26.33 21.26
C ASP A 242 19.16 -25.69 22.67
N GLY A 243 19.17 -26.54 23.68
CA GLY A 243 19.13 -26.08 25.06
C GLY A 243 17.82 -25.41 25.47
N LEU A 244 17.82 -24.11 25.58
CA LEU A 244 16.61 -23.29 25.90
C LEU A 244 16.00 -22.61 24.68
N GLU A 245 16.59 -22.80 23.52
CA GLU A 245 16.14 -22.20 22.28
C GLU A 245 15.38 -23.20 21.41
N ALA A 246 14.21 -22.81 20.91
CA ALA A 246 13.51 -23.57 19.86
C ALA A 246 13.71 -22.81 18.54
N ARG A 247 14.28 -23.46 17.54
CA ARG A 247 14.57 -22.90 16.23
C ARG A 247 13.60 -23.46 15.21
N ILE A 248 12.79 -22.62 14.59
CA ILE A 248 11.97 -22.99 13.45
C ILE A 248 12.90 -22.95 12.22
N LEU A 249 13.11 -24.11 11.60
CA LEU A 249 14.03 -24.25 10.46
C LEU A 249 13.34 -24.02 9.13
N ASP A 250 12.12 -24.55 9.00
CA ASP A 250 11.38 -24.53 7.75
C ASP A 250 9.87 -24.67 8.00
N TYR A 251 9.10 -24.40 6.96
CA TYR A 251 7.65 -24.44 6.96
C TYR A 251 7.15 -24.92 5.60
N TYR A 252 6.19 -25.82 5.62
CA TYR A 252 5.52 -26.30 4.41
C TYR A 252 4.00 -26.14 4.55
N GLU A 253 3.34 -25.76 3.48
CA GLU A 253 1.90 -25.55 3.44
C GLU A 253 1.31 -26.11 2.14
N LEU A 254 0.19 -26.84 2.25
CA LEU A 254 -0.52 -27.41 1.12
C LEU A 254 -2.04 -27.23 1.28
N SER A 255 -2.70 -26.79 0.22
CA SER A 255 -4.17 -26.72 0.15
C SER A 255 -4.73 -27.79 -0.76
N GLY A 256 -5.76 -28.51 -0.31
CA GLY A 256 -6.48 -29.50 -1.10
C GLY A 256 -5.77 -30.83 -1.33
N GLY A 257 -4.69 -31.11 -0.57
CA GLY A 257 -3.95 -32.38 -0.57
C GLY A 257 -4.11 -33.14 0.74
N GLY A 258 -3.84 -34.44 0.72
CA GLY A 258 -3.80 -35.28 1.92
C GLY A 258 -2.40 -35.34 2.55
N ILE A 259 -2.30 -36.03 3.69
CA ILE A 259 -1.01 -36.26 4.38
C ILE A 259 0.03 -36.91 3.44
N GLU A 260 -0.42 -37.81 2.56
CA GLU A 260 0.46 -38.50 1.58
C GLU A 260 1.10 -37.51 0.61
N ASP A 261 0.39 -36.46 0.18
CA ASP A 261 0.92 -35.45 -0.71
C ASP A 261 1.97 -34.61 -0.02
N ILE A 262 1.72 -34.21 1.24
CA ILE A 262 2.68 -33.47 2.06
C ILE A 262 3.97 -34.26 2.26
N VAL A 263 3.82 -35.54 2.58
CA VAL A 263 4.98 -36.45 2.82
C VAL A 263 5.81 -36.62 1.56
N ASN A 264 5.17 -36.84 0.42
CA ASN A 264 5.83 -37.01 -0.86
C ASN A 264 6.58 -35.76 -1.32
N ASP A 265 6.00 -34.58 -1.09
CA ASP A 265 6.61 -33.32 -1.44
C ASP A 265 7.74 -32.89 -0.51
N THR A 266 7.57 -33.15 0.80
CA THR A 266 8.53 -32.72 1.83
C THR A 266 9.69 -33.69 2.01
N PHE A 267 9.45 -34.99 1.79
CA PHE A 267 10.42 -36.05 1.99
C PHE A 267 10.53 -36.99 0.76
N PRO A 268 10.87 -36.47 -0.41
CA PRO A 268 10.90 -37.28 -1.64
C PRO A 268 11.89 -38.43 -1.56
N GLU A 269 12.89 -38.36 -0.69
CA GLU A 269 13.90 -39.44 -0.48
C GLU A 269 13.39 -40.57 0.44
N LEU A 270 12.31 -40.33 1.20
CA LEU A 270 11.72 -41.32 2.11
C LEU A 270 10.67 -42.19 1.42
N ASN A 271 10.36 -41.98 0.15
CA ASN A 271 9.37 -42.74 -0.59
C ASN A 271 9.93 -43.49 -1.81
N PRO A 272 10.85 -44.49 -1.60
CA PRO A 272 11.23 -45.45 -2.65
C PRO A 272 10.16 -46.53 -2.88
N ASP A 273 9.15 -46.66 -1.97
CA ASP A 273 8.11 -47.69 -2.07
C ASP A 273 6.76 -47.16 -1.50
N PRO A 274 5.67 -47.06 -2.30
CA PRO A 274 4.36 -46.59 -1.85
C PRO A 274 3.74 -47.32 -0.67
N ALA A 275 4.26 -48.50 -0.31
CA ALA A 275 3.78 -49.31 0.81
C ALA A 275 4.32 -48.87 2.18
N LEU A 276 5.32 -47.98 2.23
CA LEU A 276 5.98 -47.57 3.48
C LEU A 276 5.56 -46.15 3.97
N SER A 277 4.74 -45.43 3.21
CA SER A 277 4.61 -43.99 3.36
C SER A 277 3.95 -43.47 4.63
N VAL A 278 2.94 -44.11 5.17
CA VAL A 278 2.20 -43.63 6.34
C VAL A 278 2.61 -44.33 7.64
N ALA A 279 2.89 -45.61 7.59
CA ALA A 279 3.29 -46.38 8.78
C ALA A 279 4.68 -46.00 9.30
N GLY A 280 5.63 -45.67 8.40
CA GLY A 280 6.98 -45.26 8.74
C GLY A 280 7.05 -43.89 9.42
N LEU A 281 6.21 -42.94 8.99
CA LEU A 281 6.18 -41.61 9.58
C LEU A 281 5.56 -41.56 10.97
N VAL A 282 4.56 -42.40 11.24
CA VAL A 282 4.00 -42.57 12.58
C VAL A 282 5.02 -43.16 13.53
N GLU A 283 5.93 -44.00 13.02
CA GLU A 283 7.01 -44.60 13.79
C GLU A 283 8.17 -43.60 14.01
N ILE A 284 8.56 -42.84 12.99
CA ILE A 284 9.51 -41.70 13.10
C ILE A 284 8.96 -40.64 14.07
N GLY A 285 7.68 -40.26 13.99
CA GLY A 285 7.05 -39.32 14.92
C GLY A 285 6.86 -39.86 16.36
N ARG A 286 7.18 -41.12 16.63
CA ARG A 286 7.22 -41.71 17.99
C ARG A 286 8.64 -41.85 18.55
N GLU A 287 9.64 -41.74 17.71
CA GLU A 287 11.06 -41.80 18.10
C GLU A 287 11.69 -40.39 18.28
N PHE A 288 10.93 -39.34 17.99
CA PHE A 288 11.33 -37.93 18.21
C PHE A 288 10.57 -37.32 19.37
#